data_56e1542320bcb434b27b793ef3027fb7
#
_entry.id   56e1542320bcb434b27b793ef3027fb7
#
_cell.length_a   1.000
_cell.length_b   1.000
_cell.length_c   1.000
_cell.angle_alpha   90.00
_cell.angle_beta   90.00
_cell.angle_gamma   90.00
#
_symmetry.space_group_name_H-M   'P 1'
#
loop_
_entity.id
_entity.type
_entity.pdbx_description
1 polymer ?
#
loop_
_entity_poly.entity_id
_entity_poly.type
_entity_poly.pdbx_seq_one_letter_code
_entity_poly.pdbx_strand_id
1 'polypeptide(L)'
;MNSYKVILFYKYVDIENPAELVDQHLEWCSANDIKGRIFFAKEGVNGTVSGKIENIEKYKKYLTSFPEFEDIWFKEDDSNEHAFKKIHVRLKNQIVNGDLLDVSLKNGGKRLSPEELLKFYEEQKNFIIIDTRNGYESKIGKFRNAITPPMKNFREWKKIVDEDLKDYKDKTVVTYCTGGIRCEKASAYMVEQGFKDVYQLDGGIFNYIKKFPDTHWQGGMFVFDERRVVNPNSNEELKHIAECYFCGKPTSYYINCHNLNCDRIIVSCHECKVENDYCCSEECRRSPHRRNVYHG
;
A
#
# COMPACT_ATOMS: atom_id res chain seq x y z
N MET A 1 -26.61 -5.25 1.21
CA MET A 1 -25.75 -5.82 2.25
C MET A 1 -24.46 -6.25 1.56
N ASN A 2 -23.31 -5.82 2.07
CA ASN A 2 -22.01 -6.24 1.53
C ASN A 2 -21.89 -7.76 1.71
N SER A 3 -21.73 -8.50 0.61
CA SER A 3 -21.61 -9.97 0.61
C SER A 3 -20.17 -10.45 0.47
N TYR A 4 -19.23 -9.53 0.24
CA TYR A 4 -17.81 -9.78 0.06
C TYR A 4 -16.98 -9.05 1.11
N LYS A 5 -15.80 -9.57 1.34
CA LYS A 5 -14.74 -8.91 2.13
C LYS A 5 -13.43 -8.87 1.35
N VAL A 6 -12.65 -7.83 1.64
CA VAL A 6 -11.25 -7.70 1.26
C VAL A 6 -10.43 -7.75 2.53
N ILE A 7 -9.44 -8.63 2.58
CA ILE A 7 -8.51 -8.70 3.71
C ILE A 7 -7.09 -8.42 3.25
N LEU A 8 -6.39 -7.59 4.04
CA LEU A 8 -4.96 -7.34 3.91
C LEU A 8 -4.26 -7.98 5.10
N PHE A 9 -3.16 -8.65 4.84
CA PHE A 9 -2.34 -9.27 5.87
C PHE A 9 -0.88 -9.30 5.46
N TYR A 10 -0.01 -9.27 6.44
CA TYR A 10 1.42 -9.55 6.26
C TYR A 10 2.00 -10.07 7.57
N LYS A 11 3.05 -10.82 7.47
CA LYS A 11 3.89 -11.20 8.60
C LYS A 11 5.32 -11.38 8.14
N TYR A 12 6.26 -10.77 8.85
CA TYR A 12 7.67 -11.08 8.74
C TYR A 12 7.98 -12.24 9.68
N VAL A 13 8.35 -13.36 9.12
CA VAL A 13 8.71 -14.60 9.82
C VAL A 13 9.55 -15.46 8.89
N ASP A 14 10.54 -16.16 9.44
CA ASP A 14 11.37 -17.06 8.64
C ASP A 14 10.52 -18.24 8.13
N ILE A 15 10.54 -18.46 6.81
CA ILE A 15 9.83 -19.55 6.13
C ILE A 15 10.89 -20.45 5.48
N GLU A 16 10.92 -21.72 5.87
CA GLU A 16 11.89 -22.67 5.36
C GLU A 16 11.66 -22.96 3.87
N ASN A 17 10.44 -23.28 3.49
CA ASN A 17 10.07 -23.63 2.10
C ASN A 17 8.91 -22.76 1.55
N PRO A 18 9.15 -21.49 1.20
CA PRO A 18 8.09 -20.62 0.71
C PRO A 18 7.52 -21.04 -0.66
N ALA A 19 8.23 -21.83 -1.45
CA ALA A 19 7.74 -22.31 -2.74
C ALA A 19 6.55 -23.28 -2.58
N GLU A 20 6.62 -24.16 -1.60
CA GLU A 20 5.54 -25.10 -1.29
C GLU A 20 4.26 -24.35 -0.88
N LEU A 21 4.39 -23.29 -0.07
CA LEU A 21 3.25 -22.47 0.31
C LEU A 21 2.61 -21.76 -0.89
N VAL A 22 3.39 -21.41 -1.92
CA VAL A 22 2.84 -20.82 -3.16
C VAL A 22 1.88 -21.78 -3.82
N ASP A 23 2.27 -23.04 -4.01
CA ASP A 23 1.46 -24.04 -4.69
C ASP A 23 0.21 -24.39 -3.87
N GLN A 24 0.37 -24.66 -2.58
CA GLN A 24 -0.72 -24.96 -1.66
C GLN A 24 -1.77 -23.83 -1.61
N HIS A 25 -1.33 -22.57 -1.48
CA HIS A 25 -2.24 -21.42 -1.43
C HIS A 25 -2.90 -21.12 -2.77
N LEU A 26 -2.22 -21.34 -3.89
CA LEU A 26 -2.81 -21.16 -5.22
C LEU A 26 -3.93 -22.17 -5.46
N GLU A 27 -3.71 -23.45 -5.13
CA GLU A 27 -4.70 -24.50 -5.24
C GLU A 27 -5.89 -24.22 -4.33
N TRP A 28 -5.63 -23.98 -3.02
CA TRP A 28 -6.69 -23.74 -2.05
C TRP A 28 -7.55 -22.53 -2.39
N CYS A 29 -6.93 -21.41 -2.74
CA CYS A 29 -7.64 -20.18 -3.10
C CYS A 29 -8.48 -20.36 -4.37
N SER A 30 -7.95 -21.09 -5.36
CA SER A 30 -8.68 -21.38 -6.61
C SER A 30 -9.91 -22.23 -6.35
N ALA A 31 -9.80 -23.26 -5.50
CA ALA A 31 -10.90 -24.14 -5.13
C ALA A 31 -12.00 -23.46 -4.30
N ASN A 32 -11.67 -22.36 -3.58
CA ASN A 32 -12.59 -21.69 -2.66
C ASN A 32 -13.01 -20.29 -3.13
N ASP A 33 -12.91 -19.96 -4.43
CA ASP A 33 -13.26 -18.66 -5.01
C ASP A 33 -12.66 -17.47 -4.24
N ILE A 34 -11.38 -17.57 -3.87
CA ILE A 34 -10.60 -16.47 -3.33
C ILE A 34 -9.80 -15.84 -4.45
N LYS A 35 -9.90 -14.53 -4.62
CA LYS A 35 -9.15 -13.76 -5.61
C LYS A 35 -8.26 -12.74 -4.93
N GLY A 36 -7.09 -12.48 -5.51
CA GLY A 36 -6.15 -11.55 -4.88
C GLY A 36 -4.71 -11.72 -5.32
N ARG A 37 -3.83 -11.16 -4.50
CA ARG A 37 -2.38 -11.28 -4.66
C ARG A 37 -1.75 -11.68 -3.34
N ILE A 38 -0.98 -12.77 -3.36
CA ILE A 38 -0.23 -13.26 -2.20
C ILE A 38 1.21 -13.45 -2.63
N PHE A 39 2.14 -12.93 -1.85
CA PHE A 39 3.57 -13.07 -2.05
C PHE A 39 4.18 -13.78 -0.85
N PHE A 40 4.86 -14.90 -1.12
CA PHE A 40 5.69 -15.58 -0.14
C PHE A 40 7.16 -15.35 -0.46
N ALA A 41 7.96 -15.20 0.59
CA ALA A 41 9.40 -15.12 0.54
C ALA A 41 9.98 -15.82 1.76
N LYS A 42 11.31 -16.03 1.80
CA LYS A 42 11.96 -16.57 3.02
C LYS A 42 11.72 -15.69 4.26
N GLU A 43 11.48 -14.39 4.06
CA GLU A 43 11.25 -13.42 5.13
C GLU A 43 9.78 -13.29 5.56
N GLY A 44 8.84 -14.05 4.95
CA GLY A 44 7.43 -13.99 5.37
C GLY A 44 6.40 -14.03 4.24
N VAL A 45 5.22 -13.49 4.55
CA VAL A 45 4.05 -13.41 3.67
C VAL A 45 3.49 -11.99 3.58
N ASN A 46 2.98 -11.62 2.42
CA ASN A 46 2.22 -10.39 2.19
C ASN A 46 1.09 -10.68 1.22
N GLY A 47 -0.14 -10.37 1.62
CA GLY A 47 -1.31 -10.65 0.80
C GLY A 47 -2.43 -9.63 0.93
N THR A 48 -3.17 -9.50 -0.17
CA THR A 48 -4.49 -8.89 -0.21
C THR A 48 -5.39 -9.80 -1.03
N VAL A 49 -6.45 -10.27 -0.43
CA VAL A 49 -7.41 -11.18 -1.09
C VAL A 49 -8.85 -10.73 -0.84
N SER A 50 -9.74 -11.12 -1.74
CA SER A 50 -11.17 -10.88 -1.65
C SER A 50 -11.97 -12.14 -1.94
N GLY A 51 -13.12 -12.26 -1.33
CA GLY A 51 -14.05 -13.36 -1.53
C GLY A 51 -15.36 -13.09 -0.80
N LYS A 52 -16.33 -14.01 -0.97
CA LYS A 52 -17.52 -14.00 -0.13
C LYS A 52 -17.11 -14.11 1.34
N ILE A 53 -17.89 -13.51 2.22
CA ILE A 53 -17.58 -13.44 3.67
C ILE A 53 -17.25 -14.84 4.22
N GLU A 54 -18.07 -15.85 3.90
CA GLU A 54 -17.86 -17.24 4.34
C GLU A 54 -16.53 -17.84 3.86
N ASN A 55 -16.11 -17.53 2.62
CA ASN A 55 -14.88 -18.03 2.04
C ASN A 55 -13.66 -17.32 2.64
N ILE A 56 -13.78 -16.01 2.94
CA ILE A 56 -12.75 -15.27 3.65
C ILE A 56 -12.53 -15.83 5.06
N GLU A 57 -13.61 -16.17 5.79
CA GLU A 57 -13.46 -16.76 7.13
C GLU A 57 -12.82 -18.17 7.07
N LYS A 58 -13.12 -18.95 6.02
CA LYS A 58 -12.40 -20.22 5.77
C LYS A 58 -10.92 -19.96 5.45
N TYR A 59 -10.63 -18.95 4.63
CA TYR A 59 -9.24 -18.61 4.28
C TYR A 59 -8.42 -18.17 5.48
N LYS A 60 -8.99 -17.34 6.36
CA LYS A 60 -8.32 -16.96 7.61
C LYS A 60 -7.93 -18.19 8.43
N LYS A 61 -8.87 -19.12 8.64
CA LYS A 61 -8.61 -20.38 9.36
C LYS A 61 -7.55 -21.23 8.66
N TYR A 62 -7.59 -21.30 7.33
CA TYR A 62 -6.58 -22.03 6.55
C TYR A 62 -5.20 -21.39 6.72
N LEU A 63 -5.07 -20.08 6.56
CA LEU A 63 -3.78 -19.40 6.73
C LEU A 63 -3.24 -19.53 8.17
N THR A 64 -4.10 -19.37 9.18
CA THR A 64 -3.68 -19.49 10.60
C THR A 64 -3.46 -20.93 11.06
N SER A 65 -3.76 -21.94 10.24
CA SER A 65 -3.40 -23.33 10.56
C SER A 65 -1.93 -23.66 10.34
N PHE A 66 -1.18 -22.78 9.67
CA PHE A 66 0.27 -22.88 9.56
C PHE A 66 0.91 -22.24 10.79
N PRO A 67 1.85 -22.92 11.49
CA PRO A 67 2.46 -22.41 12.72
C PRO A 67 3.10 -21.01 12.56
N GLU A 68 3.68 -20.75 11.39
CA GLU A 68 4.32 -19.48 11.08
C GLU A 68 3.31 -18.32 11.06
N PHE A 69 2.01 -18.59 10.87
CA PHE A 69 0.98 -17.59 10.67
C PHE A 69 -0.14 -17.61 11.69
N GLU A 70 -0.01 -18.37 12.79
CA GLU A 70 -1.08 -18.55 13.81
C GLU A 70 -1.58 -17.23 14.40
N ASP A 71 -0.70 -16.23 14.57
CA ASP A 71 -0.99 -14.90 15.12
C ASP A 71 -1.04 -13.78 14.06
N ILE A 72 -1.16 -14.15 12.75
CA ILE A 72 -1.22 -13.14 11.69
C ILE A 72 -2.47 -12.26 11.82
N TRP A 73 -2.26 -10.96 11.70
CA TRP A 73 -3.34 -10.01 11.81
C TRP A 73 -3.95 -9.64 10.46
N PHE A 74 -5.28 -9.71 10.38
CA PHE A 74 -6.06 -9.36 9.21
C PHE A 74 -6.69 -7.98 9.35
N LYS A 75 -6.43 -7.11 8.38
CA LYS A 75 -7.15 -5.85 8.18
C LYS A 75 -8.28 -6.10 7.21
N GLU A 76 -9.52 -5.82 7.61
CA GLU A 76 -10.71 -6.20 6.86
C GLU A 76 -11.46 -4.98 6.36
N ASP A 77 -11.96 -5.06 5.13
CA ASP A 77 -12.83 -4.06 4.52
C ASP A 77 -13.99 -4.74 3.81
N ASP A 78 -15.16 -4.12 3.86
CA ASP A 78 -16.35 -4.65 3.22
C ASP A 78 -16.36 -4.30 1.73
N SER A 79 -16.96 -5.18 0.91
CA SER A 79 -17.09 -4.97 -0.53
C SER A 79 -18.41 -5.56 -1.05
N ASN A 80 -18.90 -5.03 -2.16
CA ASN A 80 -20.08 -5.58 -2.85
C ASN A 80 -19.71 -6.70 -3.83
N GLU A 81 -18.45 -6.79 -4.20
CA GLU A 81 -17.94 -7.74 -5.19
C GLU A 81 -16.46 -8.06 -4.93
N HIS A 82 -15.90 -8.97 -5.73
CA HIS A 82 -14.46 -9.23 -5.71
C HIS A 82 -13.64 -7.97 -6.04
N ALA A 83 -12.67 -7.65 -5.20
CA ALA A 83 -11.72 -6.58 -5.46
C ALA A 83 -10.60 -6.98 -6.46
N PHE A 84 -10.59 -8.22 -6.93
CA PHE A 84 -9.63 -8.75 -7.90
C PHE A 84 -10.31 -9.65 -8.93
N LYS A 85 -9.79 -9.66 -10.15
CA LYS A 85 -10.30 -10.52 -11.24
C LYS A 85 -9.90 -11.98 -11.09
N LYS A 86 -8.72 -12.25 -10.53
CA LYS A 86 -8.13 -13.59 -10.37
C LYS A 86 -7.20 -13.66 -9.16
N ILE A 87 -6.83 -14.88 -8.78
CA ILE A 87 -5.82 -15.13 -7.78
C ILE A 87 -4.42 -15.14 -8.40
N HIS A 88 -3.46 -14.56 -7.69
CA HIS A 88 -2.03 -14.65 -7.97
C HIS A 88 -1.30 -14.97 -6.68
N VAL A 89 -0.70 -16.13 -6.59
CA VAL A 89 0.23 -16.48 -5.53
C VAL A 89 1.62 -16.62 -6.15
N ARG A 90 2.62 -15.95 -5.58
CA ARG A 90 3.96 -15.91 -6.18
C ARG A 90 5.06 -15.98 -5.14
N LEU A 91 6.09 -16.75 -5.47
CA LEU A 91 7.38 -16.69 -4.79
C LEU A 91 8.08 -15.36 -5.13
N LYS A 92 8.65 -14.72 -4.13
CA LYS A 92 9.42 -13.47 -4.24
C LYS A 92 10.71 -13.57 -3.44
N ASN A 93 11.68 -12.72 -3.74
CA ASN A 93 12.88 -12.58 -2.91
C ASN A 93 12.58 -11.80 -1.62
N GLN A 94 11.61 -10.87 -1.68
CA GLN A 94 11.14 -10.05 -0.57
C GLN A 94 9.62 -9.91 -0.63
N ILE A 95 8.95 -9.88 0.52
CA ILE A 95 7.50 -9.62 0.58
C ILE A 95 7.17 -8.15 0.31
N VAL A 96 8.15 -7.27 0.46
CA VAL A 96 8.14 -5.86 0.02
C VAL A 96 9.47 -5.56 -0.67
N ASN A 97 9.40 -5.20 -1.93
CA ASN A 97 10.59 -4.95 -2.74
C ASN A 97 11.19 -3.56 -2.43
N GLY A 98 12.15 -3.49 -1.52
CA GLY A 98 12.75 -2.25 -1.02
C GLY A 98 14.27 -2.23 -1.03
N ASP A 99 14.94 -3.26 -1.56
CA ASP A 99 16.40 -3.43 -1.49
C ASP A 99 16.95 -3.27 -0.05
N LEU A 100 16.15 -3.76 0.92
CA LEU A 100 16.39 -3.68 2.37
C LEU A 100 16.49 -5.10 2.96
N LEU A 101 17.24 -6.01 2.29
CA LEU A 101 17.41 -7.40 2.73
C LEU A 101 18.25 -7.48 4.01
N ASP A 102 19.20 -6.60 4.14
CA ASP A 102 20.23 -6.60 5.19
C ASP A 102 19.73 -5.91 6.47
N VAL A 103 18.56 -5.26 6.42
CA VAL A 103 18.02 -4.46 7.54
C VAL A 103 17.37 -5.38 8.58
N SER A 104 17.84 -5.28 9.82
CA SER A 104 17.28 -6.04 10.94
C SER A 104 15.97 -5.42 11.43
N LEU A 105 14.87 -6.14 11.32
CA LEU A 105 13.57 -5.68 11.81
C LEU A 105 13.46 -5.67 13.36
N LYS A 106 14.41 -6.30 14.06
CA LYS A 106 14.43 -6.35 15.54
C LYS A 106 14.53 -4.97 16.18
N ASN A 107 15.18 -4.04 15.50
CA ASN A 107 15.42 -2.67 15.96
C ASN A 107 14.58 -1.64 15.18
N GLY A 108 13.41 -2.03 14.69
CA GLY A 108 12.51 -1.14 13.98
C GLY A 108 11.95 -0.01 14.85
N GLY A 109 11.33 0.97 14.20
CA GLY A 109 10.64 2.08 14.90
C GLY A 109 9.56 1.56 15.85
N LYS A 110 9.35 2.29 16.94
CA LYS A 110 8.31 2.01 17.95
C LYS A 110 6.93 2.01 17.26
N ARG A 111 6.06 1.08 17.64
CA ARG A 111 4.68 1.11 17.14
C ARG A 111 3.92 2.27 17.78
N LEU A 112 3.17 3.00 16.97
CA LEU A 112 2.31 4.09 17.37
C LEU A 112 0.88 3.76 16.95
N SER A 113 -0.02 3.61 17.88
CA SER A 113 -1.43 3.35 17.56
C SER A 113 -2.09 4.55 16.86
N PRO A 114 -3.19 4.36 16.13
CA PRO A 114 -3.97 5.45 15.57
C PRO A 114 -4.39 6.50 16.61
N GLU A 115 -4.74 6.07 17.82
CA GLU A 115 -5.13 6.93 18.94
C GLU A 115 -3.96 7.79 19.45
N GLU A 116 -2.78 7.21 19.55
CA GLU A 116 -1.57 7.95 19.93
C GLU A 116 -1.16 8.95 18.87
N LEU A 117 -1.29 8.59 17.57
CA LEU A 117 -1.05 9.55 16.49
C LEU A 117 -2.05 10.70 16.53
N LEU A 118 -3.34 10.43 16.80
CA LEU A 118 -4.34 11.48 16.97
C LEU A 118 -3.94 12.43 18.09
N LYS A 119 -3.53 11.91 19.27
CA LYS A 119 -3.03 12.71 20.38
C LYS A 119 -1.81 13.56 20.00
N PHE A 120 -0.88 13.03 19.20
CA PHE A 120 0.27 13.82 18.73
C PHE A 120 -0.18 15.08 17.98
N TYR A 121 -1.23 14.98 17.17
CA TYR A 121 -1.82 16.13 16.48
C TYR A 121 -2.57 17.07 17.42
N GLU A 122 -3.41 16.56 18.32
CA GLU A 122 -4.23 17.33 19.26
C GLU A 122 -3.37 18.09 20.28
N GLU A 123 -2.34 17.45 20.80
CA GLU A 123 -1.38 18.03 21.74
C GLU A 123 -0.33 18.93 21.05
N GLN A 124 -0.41 19.09 19.73
CA GLN A 124 0.55 19.85 18.91
C GLN A 124 2.01 19.42 19.17
N LYS A 125 2.23 18.12 19.39
CA LYS A 125 3.55 17.57 19.61
C LYS A 125 4.47 17.90 18.44
N ASN A 126 5.71 18.23 18.73
CA ASN A 126 6.70 18.50 17.67
C ASN A 126 7.19 17.19 17.05
N PHE A 127 6.54 16.73 16.00
CA PHE A 127 6.92 15.54 15.26
C PHE A 127 6.83 15.78 13.75
N ILE A 128 7.47 14.90 13.00
CA ILE A 128 7.45 14.85 11.54
C ILE A 128 6.78 13.56 11.12
N ILE A 129 5.81 13.66 10.21
CA ILE A 129 5.16 12.46 9.62
C ILE A 129 5.65 12.27 8.19
N ILE A 130 6.13 11.06 7.87
CA ILE A 130 6.78 10.73 6.60
C ILE A 130 6.03 9.59 5.90
N ASP A 131 5.65 9.85 4.65
CA ASP A 131 5.02 8.84 3.79
C ASP A 131 6.09 7.94 3.17
N THR A 132 6.04 6.65 3.48
CA THR A 132 6.95 5.64 2.90
C THR A 132 6.39 5.01 1.63
N ARG A 133 5.28 5.53 1.11
CA ARG A 133 4.66 5.07 -0.13
C ARG A 133 5.28 5.75 -1.34
N ASN A 134 4.98 5.20 -2.51
CA ASN A 134 5.38 5.82 -3.77
C ASN A 134 4.66 7.16 -3.98
N GLY A 135 5.30 8.10 -4.64
CA GLY A 135 4.79 9.46 -4.83
C GLY A 135 3.43 9.56 -5.53
N TYR A 136 3.05 8.57 -6.35
CA TYR A 136 1.72 8.54 -6.96
C TYR A 136 0.62 8.15 -5.96
N GLU A 137 0.94 7.37 -4.92
CA GLU A 137 0.00 7.04 -3.84
C GLU A 137 -0.29 8.27 -2.96
N SER A 138 0.76 9.01 -2.58
CA SER A 138 0.64 10.21 -1.74
C SER A 138 -0.04 11.38 -2.45
N LYS A 139 -0.01 11.42 -3.78
CA LYS A 139 -0.79 12.40 -4.55
C LYS A 139 -2.31 12.21 -4.41
N ILE A 140 -2.76 10.97 -4.28
CA ILE A 140 -4.18 10.62 -4.14
C ILE A 140 -4.69 10.94 -2.73
N GLY A 141 -3.86 10.72 -1.72
CA GLY A 141 -4.20 11.07 -0.35
C GLY A 141 -2.99 10.92 0.58
N LYS A 142 -2.95 11.76 1.61
CA LYS A 142 -1.86 11.84 2.56
C LYS A 142 -2.30 12.43 3.90
N PHE A 143 -1.52 12.23 4.94
CA PHE A 143 -1.70 12.98 6.18
C PHE A 143 -1.37 14.46 5.99
N ARG A 144 -2.09 15.32 6.71
CA ARG A 144 -1.81 16.75 6.77
C ARG A 144 -0.36 16.96 7.22
N ASN A 145 0.35 17.84 6.52
CA ASN A 145 1.75 18.17 6.78
C ASN A 145 2.74 17.01 6.61
N ALA A 146 2.33 15.90 5.97
CA ALA A 146 3.25 14.79 5.72
C ALA A 146 4.35 15.19 4.72
N ILE A 147 5.58 14.84 5.04
CA ILE A 147 6.66 14.79 4.06
C ILE A 147 6.38 13.60 3.13
N THR A 148 6.27 13.89 1.84
CA THR A 148 6.01 12.90 0.78
C THR A 148 7.18 12.85 -0.17
N PRO A 149 8.19 12.01 0.08
CA PRO A 149 9.36 11.91 -0.78
C PRO A 149 8.95 11.54 -2.21
N PRO A 150 9.61 12.06 -3.25
CA PRO A 150 9.22 11.84 -4.65
C PRO A 150 9.63 10.46 -5.18
N MET A 151 9.46 9.42 -4.38
CA MET A 151 9.79 8.05 -4.74
C MET A 151 8.96 7.52 -5.90
N LYS A 152 9.59 6.98 -6.91
CA LYS A 152 8.93 6.21 -7.97
C LYS A 152 8.56 4.81 -7.47
N ASN A 153 9.42 4.23 -6.64
CA ASN A 153 9.22 2.94 -5.99
C ASN A 153 10.01 2.85 -4.67
N PHE A 154 9.61 1.95 -3.79
CA PHE A 154 10.17 1.82 -2.44
C PHE A 154 11.67 1.42 -2.40
N ARG A 155 12.27 0.96 -3.49
CA ARG A 155 13.73 0.70 -3.56
C ARG A 155 14.56 1.97 -3.41
N GLU A 156 13.97 3.14 -3.68
CA GLU A 156 14.65 4.42 -3.52
C GLU A 156 14.74 4.87 -2.05
N TRP A 157 14.13 4.10 -1.10
CA TRP A 157 14.04 4.50 0.30
C TRP A 157 15.41 4.75 0.95
N LYS A 158 16.40 3.89 0.72
CA LYS A 158 17.78 4.09 1.24
C LYS A 158 18.30 5.47 0.84
N LYS A 159 18.24 5.77 -0.44
CA LYS A 159 18.70 7.05 -0.98
C LYS A 159 17.96 8.24 -0.34
N ILE A 160 16.64 8.15 -0.23
CA ILE A 160 15.80 9.20 0.39
C ILE A 160 16.21 9.45 1.84
N VAL A 161 16.43 8.39 2.62
CA VAL A 161 16.86 8.51 4.03
C VAL A 161 18.23 9.18 4.13
N ASP A 162 19.18 8.76 3.29
CA ASP A 162 20.56 9.19 3.35
C ASP A 162 20.77 10.61 2.84
N GLU A 163 20.01 11.02 1.82
CA GLU A 163 20.19 12.32 1.15
C GLU A 163 19.15 13.36 1.61
N ASP A 164 17.85 13.00 1.59
CA ASP A 164 16.76 13.98 1.75
C ASP A 164 16.27 14.09 3.20
N LEU A 165 16.40 13.04 4.00
CA LEU A 165 15.86 13.00 5.36
C LEU A 165 16.92 13.14 6.46
N LYS A 166 18.19 13.26 6.13
CA LYS A 166 19.33 13.30 7.08
C LYS A 166 19.20 14.39 8.15
N ASP A 167 18.58 15.53 7.81
CA ASP A 167 18.43 16.66 8.73
C ASP A 167 17.35 16.44 9.81
N TYR A 168 16.61 15.34 9.71
CA TYR A 168 15.55 14.97 10.65
C TYR A 168 15.99 13.92 11.69
N LYS A 169 17.28 13.54 11.75
CA LYS A 169 17.78 12.47 12.64
C LYS A 169 17.51 12.73 14.12
N ASP A 170 17.48 13.99 14.53
CA ASP A 170 17.22 14.40 15.91
C ASP A 170 15.74 14.74 16.21
N LYS A 171 14.85 14.50 15.26
CA LYS A 171 13.41 14.77 15.41
C LYS A 171 12.65 13.50 15.75
N THR A 172 11.50 13.68 16.40
CA THR A 172 10.50 12.60 16.49
C THR A 172 9.90 12.40 15.11
N VAL A 173 10.04 11.21 14.56
CA VAL A 173 9.59 10.85 13.21
C VAL A 173 8.54 9.75 13.30
N VAL A 174 7.41 9.94 12.61
CA VAL A 174 6.37 8.93 12.43
C VAL A 174 6.35 8.51 10.97
N THR A 175 6.59 7.24 10.69
CA THR A 175 6.47 6.67 9.33
C THR A 175 5.11 6.02 9.14
N TYR A 176 4.56 6.10 7.92
CA TYR A 176 3.33 5.41 7.57
C TYR A 176 3.34 4.89 6.13
N CYS A 177 2.58 3.82 5.89
CA CYS A 177 2.18 3.37 4.56
C CYS A 177 0.73 2.87 4.60
N THR A 178 0.24 2.26 3.53
CA THR A 178 -1.16 1.80 3.46
C THR A 178 -1.53 0.82 4.59
N GLY A 179 -0.76 -0.24 4.77
CA GLY A 179 -1.06 -1.31 5.74
C GLY A 179 0.02 -1.56 6.81
N GLY A 180 1.12 -0.79 6.83
CA GLY A 180 2.21 -0.93 7.80
C GLY A 180 3.44 -1.69 7.30
N ILE A 181 3.32 -2.58 6.33
CA ILE A 181 4.38 -3.50 5.90
C ILE A 181 5.69 -2.80 5.44
N ARG A 182 5.60 -1.69 4.71
CA ARG A 182 6.78 -0.92 4.28
C ARG A 182 7.47 -0.26 5.46
N CYS A 183 6.67 0.16 6.46
CA CYS A 183 7.19 0.86 7.64
C CYS A 183 8.08 -0.04 8.50
N GLU A 184 7.89 -1.35 8.52
CA GLU A 184 8.77 -2.28 9.24
C GLU A 184 10.23 -2.11 8.79
N LYS A 185 10.46 -2.19 7.47
CA LYS A 185 11.80 -2.01 6.89
C LYS A 185 12.25 -0.55 6.86
N ALA A 186 11.31 0.36 6.56
CA ALA A 186 11.63 1.78 6.46
C ALA A 186 12.12 2.36 7.78
N SER A 187 11.39 2.09 8.88
CA SER A 187 11.75 2.59 10.20
C SER A 187 13.02 1.92 10.74
N ALA A 188 13.19 0.61 10.51
CA ALA A 188 14.38 -0.11 10.90
C ALA A 188 15.64 0.47 10.23
N TYR A 189 15.59 0.74 8.93
CA TYR A 189 16.68 1.39 8.22
C TYR A 189 16.97 2.80 8.78
N MET A 190 15.94 3.59 9.07
CA MET A 190 16.15 4.91 9.68
C MET A 190 16.86 4.82 11.03
N VAL A 191 16.48 3.86 11.89
CA VAL A 191 17.16 3.62 13.18
C VAL A 191 18.63 3.24 12.95
N GLU A 192 18.94 2.34 12.01
CA GLU A 192 20.30 1.98 11.63
C GLU A 192 21.11 3.19 11.12
N GLN A 193 20.45 4.14 10.44
CA GLN A 193 21.08 5.38 9.98
C GLN A 193 21.20 6.46 11.07
N GLY A 194 20.83 6.16 12.32
CA GLY A 194 21.03 7.03 13.47
C GLY A 194 19.89 8.02 13.74
N PHE A 195 18.69 7.77 13.25
CA PHE A 195 17.50 8.51 13.69
C PHE A 195 17.15 8.08 15.13
N LYS A 196 16.98 9.06 16.03
CA LYS A 196 16.91 8.81 17.48
C LYS A 196 15.54 8.39 17.99
N ASP A 197 14.47 8.91 17.39
CA ASP A 197 13.10 8.70 17.87
C ASP A 197 12.15 8.42 16.68
N VAL A 198 12.09 7.15 16.28
CA VAL A 198 11.33 6.69 15.12
C VAL A 198 10.13 5.88 15.55
N TYR A 199 8.97 6.25 15.03
CA TYR A 199 7.72 5.54 15.17
C TYR A 199 7.22 5.04 13.82
N GLN A 200 6.41 3.98 13.83
CA GLN A 200 5.66 3.50 12.70
C GLN A 200 4.18 3.40 13.07
N LEU A 201 3.30 3.95 12.22
CA LEU A 201 1.86 3.91 12.43
C LEU A 201 1.35 2.47 12.35
N ASP A 202 0.83 1.95 13.46
CA ASP A 202 0.40 0.57 13.57
C ASP A 202 -0.83 0.29 12.69
N GLY A 203 -0.67 -0.69 11.78
CA GLY A 203 -1.65 -0.99 10.75
C GLY A 203 -1.78 0.05 9.63
N GLY A 204 -0.96 1.11 9.67
CA GLY A 204 -0.88 2.12 8.63
C GLY A 204 -2.13 2.98 8.48
N ILE A 205 -2.26 3.60 7.30
CA ILE A 205 -3.41 4.45 6.94
C ILE A 205 -4.73 3.71 7.14
N PHE A 206 -4.77 2.44 6.76
CA PHE A 206 -5.99 1.63 6.82
C PHE A 206 -6.61 1.64 8.21
N ASN A 207 -5.82 1.41 9.25
CA ASN A 207 -6.32 1.44 10.63
C ASN A 207 -6.71 2.83 11.09
N TYR A 208 -5.91 3.84 10.70
CA TYR A 208 -6.18 5.21 11.11
C TYR A 208 -7.50 5.72 10.55
N ILE A 209 -7.72 5.63 9.24
CA ILE A 209 -8.94 6.15 8.61
C ILE A 209 -10.19 5.37 9.00
N LYS A 210 -10.06 4.10 9.35
CA LYS A 210 -11.19 3.29 9.85
C LYS A 210 -11.70 3.77 11.21
N LYS A 211 -10.80 4.30 12.05
CA LYS A 211 -11.13 4.86 13.36
C LYS A 211 -11.46 6.34 13.30
N PHE A 212 -10.75 7.09 12.46
CA PHE A 212 -10.78 8.54 12.38
C PHE A 212 -10.86 9.02 10.93
N PRO A 213 -11.97 8.77 10.21
CA PRO A 213 -12.07 9.00 8.76
C PRO A 213 -11.96 10.48 8.37
N ASP A 214 -12.31 11.41 9.26
CA ASP A 214 -12.40 12.85 8.98
C ASP A 214 -11.28 13.66 9.62
N THR A 215 -10.27 13.02 10.21
CA THR A 215 -9.21 13.71 10.96
C THR A 215 -7.84 13.53 10.29
N HIS A 216 -7.15 14.64 10.08
CA HIS A 216 -5.74 14.72 9.62
C HIS A 216 -5.38 13.98 8.32
N TRP A 217 -6.23 13.06 7.82
CA TRP A 217 -6.09 12.47 6.50
C TRP A 217 -6.75 13.36 5.44
N GLN A 218 -6.15 13.48 4.27
CA GLN A 218 -6.64 14.27 3.14
C GLN A 218 -6.70 13.41 1.89
N GLY A 219 -7.81 13.47 1.16
CA GLY A 219 -8.01 12.71 -0.07
C GLY A 219 -8.39 11.25 0.12
N GLY A 220 -8.29 10.46 -0.94
CA GLY A 220 -8.60 9.03 -0.94
C GLY A 220 -7.42 8.16 -0.52
N MET A 221 -7.70 6.95 -0.09
CA MET A 221 -6.66 5.95 0.15
C MET A 221 -6.41 5.14 -1.11
N PHE A 222 -5.20 5.23 -1.67
CA PHE A 222 -4.78 4.39 -2.78
C PHE A 222 -4.71 2.93 -2.35
N VAL A 223 -5.29 2.03 -3.15
CA VAL A 223 -5.23 0.58 -2.98
C VAL A 223 -4.79 -0.11 -4.27
N PHE A 224 -4.18 -1.29 -4.14
CA PHE A 224 -3.61 -2.04 -5.28
C PHE A 224 -4.59 -3.07 -5.86
N ASP A 225 -5.90 -2.82 -5.73
CA ASP A 225 -6.96 -3.68 -6.26
C ASP A 225 -7.89 -2.90 -7.23
N GLU A 226 -8.94 -3.55 -7.76
CA GLU A 226 -9.83 -2.95 -8.76
C GLU A 226 -10.61 -1.73 -8.23
N ARG A 227 -10.72 -1.55 -6.93
CA ARG A 227 -11.31 -0.34 -6.31
C ARG A 227 -10.44 0.90 -6.52
N ARG A 228 -9.12 0.71 -6.71
CA ARG A 228 -8.09 1.72 -6.96
C ARG A 228 -7.93 2.76 -5.87
N VAL A 229 -9.03 3.40 -5.47
CA VAL A 229 -9.07 4.43 -4.41
C VAL A 229 -10.27 4.16 -3.52
N VAL A 230 -10.03 4.06 -2.23
CA VAL A 230 -11.06 3.93 -1.21
C VAL A 230 -11.34 5.30 -0.60
N ASN A 231 -12.61 5.66 -0.48
CA ASN A 231 -13.02 6.85 0.25
C ASN A 231 -12.91 6.58 1.76
N PRO A 232 -12.13 7.35 2.53
CA PRO A 232 -12.02 7.18 3.99
C PRO A 232 -13.36 7.30 4.69
N ASN A 233 -14.21 8.24 4.27
CA ASN A 233 -15.56 8.42 4.79
C ASN A 233 -16.59 8.09 3.70
N SER A 234 -17.19 6.90 3.80
CA SER A 234 -18.20 6.44 2.83
C SER A 234 -19.52 7.22 2.86
N ASN A 235 -19.74 8.03 3.89
CA ASN A 235 -20.95 8.84 4.05
C ASN A 235 -20.84 10.22 3.35
N GLU A 236 -19.64 10.58 2.90
CA GLU A 236 -19.36 11.84 2.21
C GLU A 236 -18.80 11.60 0.81
N GLU A 237 -18.91 12.61 -0.04
CA GLU A 237 -18.23 12.58 -1.33
C GLU A 237 -16.71 12.67 -1.15
N LEU A 238 -15.96 11.91 -1.94
CA LEU A 238 -14.50 11.91 -1.89
C LEU A 238 -13.93 13.29 -2.24
N LYS A 239 -13.24 13.91 -1.31
CA LYS A 239 -12.51 15.16 -1.54
C LYS A 239 -11.21 14.87 -2.27
N HIS A 240 -11.14 15.23 -3.55
CA HIS A 240 -9.92 15.06 -4.34
C HIS A 240 -8.86 16.09 -3.94
N ILE A 241 -7.64 15.65 -3.66
CA ILE A 241 -6.47 16.52 -3.41
C ILE A 241 -5.48 16.50 -4.57
N ALA A 242 -5.67 15.59 -5.52
CA ALA A 242 -4.89 15.49 -6.73
C ALA A 242 -5.61 16.16 -7.91
N GLU A 243 -4.82 16.57 -8.89
CA GLU A 243 -5.29 17.16 -10.13
C GLU A 243 -4.90 16.31 -11.33
N CYS A 244 -5.75 16.33 -12.35
CA CYS A 244 -5.48 15.68 -13.63
C CYS A 244 -4.20 16.24 -14.25
N TYR A 245 -3.27 15.36 -14.60
CA TYR A 245 -1.99 15.69 -15.23
C TYR A 245 -2.13 16.54 -16.51
N PHE A 246 -3.25 16.42 -17.23
CA PHE A 246 -3.46 17.10 -18.51
C PHE A 246 -4.27 18.39 -18.37
N CYS A 247 -5.39 18.38 -17.65
CA CYS A 247 -6.34 19.48 -17.63
C CYS A 247 -6.48 20.20 -16.27
N GLY A 248 -5.79 19.72 -15.21
CA GLY A 248 -5.84 20.33 -13.89
C GLY A 248 -7.14 20.10 -13.11
N LYS A 249 -8.17 19.43 -13.67
CA LYS A 249 -9.41 19.15 -12.90
C LYS A 249 -9.10 18.27 -11.68
N PRO A 250 -9.71 18.53 -10.51
CA PRO A 250 -9.59 17.65 -9.35
C PRO A 250 -10.05 16.23 -9.68
N THR A 251 -9.22 15.25 -9.35
CA THR A 251 -9.53 13.83 -9.57
C THR A 251 -8.61 12.93 -8.75
N SER A 252 -9.09 11.75 -8.38
CA SER A 252 -8.26 10.67 -7.80
C SER A 252 -8.09 9.50 -8.77
N TYR A 253 -8.58 9.59 -10.00
CA TYR A 253 -8.35 8.56 -11.00
C TYR A 253 -6.89 8.59 -11.45
N TYR A 254 -6.36 7.41 -11.74
CA TYR A 254 -5.01 7.26 -12.25
C TYR A 254 -4.94 6.17 -13.31
N ILE A 255 -3.93 6.23 -14.13
CA ILE A 255 -3.63 5.23 -15.15
C ILE A 255 -2.15 4.86 -15.10
N ASN A 256 -1.85 3.62 -15.49
CA ASN A 256 -0.51 3.27 -15.95
C ASN A 256 -0.41 3.67 -17.42
N CYS A 257 0.65 4.37 -17.78
CA CYS A 257 0.93 4.68 -19.18
C CYS A 257 0.92 3.40 -20.01
N HIS A 258 0.18 3.40 -21.13
CA HIS A 258 0.06 2.21 -21.98
C HIS A 258 1.35 1.88 -22.74
N ASN A 259 2.30 2.80 -22.85
CA ASN A 259 3.65 2.46 -23.33
C ASN A 259 4.33 1.57 -22.29
N LEU A 260 4.56 0.29 -22.66
CA LEU A 260 5.14 -0.74 -21.80
C LEU A 260 6.57 -0.41 -21.33
N ASN A 261 7.31 0.37 -22.12
CA ASN A 261 8.65 0.83 -21.74
C ASN A 261 8.62 2.00 -20.75
N CYS A 262 7.49 2.68 -20.63
CA CYS A 262 7.29 3.78 -19.69
C CYS A 262 6.60 3.34 -18.41
N ASP A 263 5.43 2.72 -18.53
CA ASP A 263 4.56 2.20 -17.45
C ASP A 263 4.33 3.17 -16.26
N ARG A 264 4.58 4.46 -16.48
CA ARG A 264 4.46 5.50 -15.46
C ARG A 264 3.01 5.64 -15.00
N ILE A 265 2.81 5.72 -13.69
CA ILE A 265 1.50 6.03 -13.12
C ILE A 265 1.31 7.55 -13.10
N ILE A 266 0.20 8.02 -13.68
CA ILE A 266 -0.21 9.42 -13.66
C ILE A 266 -1.67 9.54 -13.19
N VAL A 267 -1.95 10.63 -12.50
CA VAL A 267 -3.33 11.03 -12.18
C VAL A 267 -3.95 11.62 -13.44
N SER A 268 -5.11 11.10 -13.86
CA SER A 268 -5.78 11.55 -15.08
C SER A 268 -7.29 11.36 -14.98
N CYS A 269 -8.08 12.39 -15.28
CA CYS A 269 -9.54 12.27 -15.35
C CYS A 269 -9.98 11.35 -16.49
N HIS A 270 -11.25 10.99 -16.49
CA HIS A 270 -11.80 10.03 -17.44
C HIS A 270 -11.72 10.51 -18.88
N GLU A 271 -11.99 11.80 -19.13
CA GLU A 271 -11.93 12.39 -20.45
C GLU A 271 -10.49 12.39 -20.99
N CYS A 272 -9.57 12.97 -20.21
CA CYS A 272 -8.19 13.11 -20.65
C CYS A 272 -7.46 11.77 -20.86
N LYS A 273 -7.77 10.71 -20.07
CA LYS A 273 -7.13 9.41 -20.30
C LYS A 273 -7.49 8.83 -21.67
N VAL A 274 -8.74 9.01 -22.12
CA VAL A 274 -9.22 8.54 -23.43
C VAL A 274 -8.61 9.39 -24.54
N GLU A 275 -8.67 10.73 -24.44
CA GLU A 275 -8.10 11.68 -25.41
C GLU A 275 -6.59 11.46 -25.63
N ASN A 276 -5.88 10.98 -24.61
CA ASN A 276 -4.46 10.69 -24.67
C ASN A 276 -4.12 9.21 -24.85
N ASP A 277 -5.06 8.38 -25.34
CA ASP A 277 -4.87 6.94 -25.58
C ASP A 277 -4.23 6.21 -24.40
N TYR A 278 -4.58 6.59 -23.16
CA TYR A 278 -4.01 6.07 -21.91
C TYR A 278 -2.49 6.24 -21.79
N CYS A 279 -1.90 7.20 -22.50
CA CYS A 279 -0.46 7.48 -22.49
C CYS A 279 -0.17 8.80 -21.77
N CYS A 280 1.01 8.90 -21.14
CA CYS A 280 1.40 10.09 -20.39
C CYS A 280 1.98 11.22 -21.26
N SER A 281 2.31 10.95 -22.51
CA SER A 281 2.86 11.91 -23.47
C SER A 281 2.60 11.49 -24.91
N GLU A 282 2.80 12.41 -25.84
CA GLU A 282 2.73 12.16 -27.28
C GLU A 282 3.76 11.11 -27.75
N GLU A 283 4.98 11.16 -27.18
CA GLU A 283 6.02 10.16 -27.46
C GLU A 283 5.54 8.75 -27.06
N CYS A 284 4.91 8.64 -25.88
CA CYS A 284 4.35 7.38 -25.43
C CYS A 284 3.19 6.88 -26.32
N ARG A 285 2.39 7.80 -26.88
CA ARG A 285 1.31 7.45 -27.83
C ARG A 285 1.84 6.87 -29.12
N ARG A 286 3.01 7.32 -29.59
CA ARG A 286 3.66 6.84 -30.82
C ARG A 286 4.48 5.57 -30.64
N SER A 287 4.67 5.09 -29.39
CA SER A 287 5.46 3.89 -29.13
C SER A 287 4.82 2.65 -29.76
N PRO A 288 5.59 1.77 -30.44
CA PRO A 288 5.08 0.50 -30.95
C PRO A 288 4.80 -0.54 -29.84
N HIS A 289 5.35 -0.33 -28.63
CA HIS A 289 5.21 -1.24 -27.50
C HIS A 289 4.13 -0.74 -26.53
N ARG A 290 2.86 -0.77 -26.98
CA ARG A 290 1.72 -0.30 -26.18
C ARG A 290 0.81 -1.45 -25.78
N ARG A 291 0.16 -1.32 -24.61
CA ARG A 291 -0.97 -2.18 -24.25
C ARG A 291 -2.11 -1.96 -25.23
N ASN A 292 -2.80 -3.04 -25.60
CA ASN A 292 -4.03 -2.93 -26.37
C ASN A 292 -5.07 -2.16 -25.54
N VAL A 293 -5.72 -1.18 -26.15
CA VAL A 293 -6.87 -0.50 -25.58
C VAL A 293 -8.09 -1.36 -25.89
N TYR A 294 -8.57 -2.10 -24.89
CA TYR A 294 -9.89 -2.72 -25.01
C TYR A 294 -10.92 -1.63 -24.68
N HIS A 295 -11.61 -1.16 -25.72
CA HIS A 295 -12.83 -0.37 -25.57
C HIS A 295 -13.93 -1.35 -25.16
N GLY A 296 -14.10 -1.59 -23.84
CA GLY A 296 -15.20 -2.34 -23.26
C GLY A 296 -16.18 -1.41 -22.62
#